data_5cdc58c4a8959b65ff94f42941c786b5
#
_entry.id   5cdc58c4a8959b65ff94f42941c786b5
#
_cell.length_a   1.000
_cell.length_b   1.000
_cell.length_c   1.000
_cell.angle_alpha   90.00
_cell.angle_beta   90.00
_cell.angle_gamma   90.00
#
_symmetry.space_group_name_H-M   'P 1'
#
loop_
_entity.id
_entity.type
_entity.pdbx_description
1 polymer ?
#
loop_
_entity_poly.entity_id
_entity_poly.type
_entity_poly.pdbx_seq_one_letter_code
_entity_poly.pdbx_strand_id
1 'polypeptide(L)'
;MGLAQSQHRFHVRQKVTLMANRYLVHTVGPDGEEAELVAFAHQKRMAFKEHVTFYTDESRSQVLFTFKARQVLDVGATYDVHGASGTRLGSFRKDFAASLLRSTWHLSGEGAAGEATGQERHQGVALLRRLWEFLPFTELIPFAVPYHFDFTAAGRSVMSVDKRFGLRDRYVLDIADPELDRRLAIAQAVALDALQSR
;
A
#
# COMPACT_ATOMS: atom_id res chain seq x y z
N MET A 1 13.36 -8.46 15.89
CA MET A 1 13.09 -9.63 15.01
C MET A 1 12.80 -9.08 13.61
N GLY A 2 13.30 -9.69 12.53
CA GLY A 2 13.04 -9.18 11.16
C GLY A 2 11.68 -9.64 10.65
N LEU A 3 11.18 -8.97 9.63
CA LEU A 3 9.95 -9.33 8.94
C LEU A 3 10.04 -10.75 8.35
N ALA A 4 9.31 -11.72 8.93
CA ALA A 4 9.36 -13.11 8.52
C ALA A 4 8.53 -13.37 7.25
N GLN A 5 9.11 -14.09 6.26
CA GLN A 5 8.40 -14.46 5.03
C GLN A 5 7.24 -15.45 5.28
N SER A 6 7.22 -16.16 6.40
CA SER A 6 6.11 -17.02 6.80
C SER A 6 4.86 -16.29 7.28
N GLN A 7 4.95 -14.97 7.51
CA GLN A 7 3.82 -14.17 7.94
C GLN A 7 2.90 -13.86 6.74
N HIS A 8 1.60 -14.15 6.89
CA HIS A 8 0.63 -14.01 5.80
C HIS A 8 -0.36 -12.88 6.00
N ARG A 9 -0.51 -12.35 7.21
CA ARG A 9 -1.49 -11.30 7.53
C ARG A 9 -0.85 -10.19 8.33
N PHE A 10 -1.17 -8.94 7.93
CA PHE A 10 -0.70 -7.74 8.59
C PHE A 10 -1.84 -6.74 8.78
N HIS A 11 -1.79 -6.00 9.88
CA HIS A 11 -2.55 -4.78 10.06
C HIS A 11 -1.67 -3.58 9.77
N VAL A 12 -2.11 -2.75 8.82
CA VAL A 12 -1.46 -1.46 8.51
C VAL A 12 -2.33 -0.35 9.07
N ARG A 13 -1.77 0.44 9.97
CA ARG A 13 -2.45 1.57 10.61
C ARG A 13 -1.83 2.88 10.14
N GLN A 14 -2.65 3.77 9.59
CA GLN A 14 -2.23 5.12 9.29
C GLN A 14 -2.50 6.04 10.47
N LYS A 15 -1.50 6.86 10.84
CA LYS A 15 -1.64 8.00 11.75
C LYS A 15 -1.32 9.27 10.96
N VAL A 16 -2.33 10.07 10.71
CA VAL A 16 -2.18 11.37 10.04
C VAL A 16 -1.89 12.42 11.10
N THR A 17 -0.83 13.21 10.88
CA THR A 17 -0.52 14.41 11.67
C THR A 17 -0.46 15.63 10.76
N LEU A 18 -0.44 16.83 11.32
CA LEU A 18 -0.35 18.06 10.54
C LEU A 18 0.86 18.10 9.59
N MET A 19 1.97 17.45 9.95
CA MET A 19 3.24 17.53 9.23
C MET A 19 3.66 16.21 8.56
N ALA A 20 3.05 15.07 8.92
CA ALA A 20 3.50 13.77 8.43
C ALA A 20 2.38 12.72 8.43
N ASN A 21 2.46 11.80 7.47
CA ASN A 21 1.75 10.53 7.50
C ASN A 21 2.70 9.47 8.08
N ARG A 22 2.19 8.69 9.02
CA ARG A 22 2.92 7.57 9.63
C ARG A 22 2.14 6.30 9.38
N TYR A 23 2.84 5.24 9.00
CA TYR A 23 2.27 3.92 8.80
C TYR A 23 2.94 2.94 9.77
N LEU A 24 2.14 2.27 10.58
CA LEU A 24 2.58 1.23 11.48
C LEU A 24 2.06 -0.10 10.95
N VAL A 25 2.94 -1.05 10.75
CA VAL A 25 2.62 -2.39 10.24
C VAL A 25 2.84 -3.39 11.37
N HIS A 26 1.76 -4.03 11.78
CA HIS A 26 1.78 -5.05 12.83
C HIS A 26 1.48 -6.42 12.25
N THR A 27 2.07 -7.45 12.82
CA THR A 27 1.59 -8.82 12.61
C THR A 27 0.23 -9.00 13.26
N VAL A 28 -0.49 -10.03 12.88
CA VAL A 28 -1.79 -10.39 13.46
C VAL A 28 -1.62 -11.64 14.31
N GLY A 29 -2.04 -11.55 15.56
CA GLY A 29 -2.02 -12.67 16.49
C GLY A 29 -3.10 -13.72 16.20
N PRO A 30 -3.08 -14.87 16.89
CA PRO A 30 -4.09 -15.92 16.74
C PRO A 30 -5.51 -15.46 17.08
N ASP A 31 -5.65 -14.43 17.91
CA ASP A 31 -6.90 -13.77 18.30
C ASP A 31 -7.43 -12.79 17.25
N GLY A 32 -6.67 -12.55 16.17
CA GLY A 32 -6.99 -11.58 15.12
C GLY A 32 -6.62 -10.14 15.47
N GLU A 33 -6.01 -9.91 16.64
CA GLU A 33 -5.59 -8.58 17.08
C GLU A 33 -4.16 -8.24 16.63
N GLU A 34 -3.81 -6.95 16.71
CA GLU A 34 -2.45 -6.47 16.43
C GLU A 34 -1.45 -7.05 17.44
N ALA A 35 -0.39 -7.67 16.94
CA ALA A 35 0.69 -8.22 17.75
C ALA A 35 1.97 -7.38 17.63
N GLU A 36 3.01 -7.86 16.98
CA GLU A 36 4.33 -7.21 16.91
C GLU A 36 4.37 -6.12 15.83
N LEU A 37 4.94 -4.95 16.15
CA LEU A 37 5.30 -3.94 15.14
C LEU A 37 6.50 -4.44 14.33
N VAL A 38 6.32 -4.62 13.02
CA VAL A 38 7.33 -5.20 12.11
C VAL A 38 7.84 -4.22 11.07
N ALA A 39 7.12 -3.13 10.83
CA ALA A 39 7.60 -2.04 9.98
C ALA A 39 6.93 -0.71 10.36
N PHE A 40 7.70 0.36 10.22
CA PHE A 40 7.27 1.73 10.44
C PHE A 40 7.68 2.61 9.26
N ALA A 41 6.75 3.35 8.68
CA ALA A 41 7.05 4.35 7.67
C ALA A 41 6.66 5.75 8.13
N HIS A 42 7.51 6.73 7.81
CA HIS A 42 7.30 8.14 8.10
C HIS A 42 7.46 8.95 6.82
N GLN A 43 6.37 9.57 6.36
CA GLN A 43 6.35 10.40 5.17
C GLN A 43 5.99 11.84 5.56
N LYS A 44 6.86 12.80 5.28
CA LYS A 44 6.54 14.23 5.44
C LYS A 44 5.46 14.63 4.43
N ARG A 45 4.39 15.30 4.88
CA ARG A 45 3.26 15.69 4.00
C ARG A 45 3.64 16.62 2.84
N MET A 46 4.66 17.46 3.05
CA MET A 46 5.17 18.42 2.06
C MET A 46 6.33 17.86 1.22
N ALA A 47 6.83 16.66 1.54
CA ALA A 47 7.87 16.04 0.73
C ALA A 47 7.25 15.31 -0.46
N PHE A 48 8.02 15.22 -1.55
CA PHE A 48 7.61 14.47 -2.75
C PHE A 48 7.18 13.06 -2.35
N LYS A 49 5.95 12.67 -2.76
CA LYS A 49 5.35 11.34 -2.50
C LYS A 49 6.09 10.18 -3.18
N GLU A 50 7.21 10.48 -3.79
CA GLU A 50 7.97 9.61 -4.68
C GLU A 50 8.93 8.67 -3.95
N HIS A 51 9.16 8.91 -2.66
CA HIS A 51 10.07 8.10 -1.85
C HIS A 51 9.51 7.88 -0.45
N VAL A 52 9.37 6.63 -0.05
CA VAL A 52 8.99 6.24 1.31
C VAL A 52 10.01 5.26 1.85
N THR A 53 10.50 5.55 3.06
CA THR A 53 11.42 4.67 3.79
C THR A 53 10.69 3.96 4.92
N PHE A 54 10.89 2.66 4.99
CA PHE A 54 10.38 1.80 6.06
C PHE A 54 11.52 1.42 6.98
N TYR A 55 11.26 1.50 8.26
CA TYR A 55 12.18 1.21 9.35
C TYR A 55 11.66 0.04 10.17
N THR A 56 12.52 -0.57 10.97
CA THR A 56 12.13 -1.64 11.88
C THR A 56 11.14 -1.17 12.95
N ASP A 57 11.28 0.09 13.39
CA ASP A 57 10.49 0.70 14.46
C ASP A 57 10.43 2.24 14.35
N GLU A 58 9.73 2.86 15.29
CA GLU A 58 9.52 4.32 15.34
C GLU A 58 10.81 5.11 15.64
N SER A 59 11.90 4.48 16.15
CA SER A 59 13.22 5.14 16.37
C SER A 59 13.90 5.54 15.05
N ARG A 60 13.54 4.85 13.95
CA ARG A 60 14.10 5.04 12.61
C ARG A 60 15.61 4.80 12.53
N SER A 61 16.14 4.00 13.45
CA SER A 61 17.58 3.71 13.54
C SER A 61 18.01 2.72 12.46
N GLN A 62 17.12 1.84 12.01
CA GLN A 62 17.42 0.79 11.05
C GLN A 62 16.41 0.78 9.90
N VAL A 63 16.91 0.99 8.67
CA VAL A 63 16.11 0.89 7.44
C VAL A 63 15.84 -0.57 7.14
N LEU A 64 14.60 -0.89 6.81
CA LEU A 64 14.15 -2.22 6.41
C LEU A 64 14.07 -2.36 4.88
N PHE A 65 13.40 -1.41 4.24
CA PHE A 65 13.27 -1.29 2.80
C PHE A 65 12.78 0.11 2.41
N THR A 66 12.81 0.42 1.12
CA THR A 66 12.32 1.68 0.57
C THR A 66 11.50 1.42 -0.68
N PHE A 67 10.58 2.33 -1.02
CA PHE A 67 10.13 2.44 -2.40
C PHE A 67 10.35 3.85 -2.94
N LYS A 68 10.64 3.94 -4.24
CA LYS A 68 10.93 5.20 -4.91
C LYS A 68 10.40 5.19 -6.34
N ALA A 69 9.81 6.31 -6.78
CA ALA A 69 9.44 6.50 -8.18
C ALA A 69 10.68 6.53 -9.08
N ARG A 70 10.59 5.87 -10.25
CA ARG A 70 11.67 5.90 -11.27
C ARG A 70 11.83 7.29 -11.88
N GLN A 71 10.72 8.01 -12.06
CA GLN A 71 10.69 9.34 -12.66
C GLN A 71 9.79 10.25 -11.84
N VAL A 72 10.23 11.51 -11.66
CA VAL A 72 9.62 12.49 -10.76
C VAL A 72 8.32 13.11 -11.32
N LEU A 73 8.11 13.07 -12.65
CA LEU A 73 7.03 13.80 -13.34
C LEU A 73 6.14 12.91 -14.21
N ASP A 74 6.12 11.59 -13.99
CA ASP A 74 5.35 10.68 -14.82
C ASP A 74 3.98 10.39 -14.21
N VAL A 75 2.91 10.64 -15.00
CA VAL A 75 1.52 10.29 -14.66
C VAL A 75 1.33 8.78 -14.49
N GLY A 76 2.25 7.95 -15.03
CA GLY A 76 2.29 6.50 -14.90
C GLY A 76 3.46 5.98 -14.05
N ALA A 77 3.91 6.75 -13.04
CA ALA A 77 5.13 6.44 -12.31
C ALA A 77 5.18 4.98 -11.82
N THR A 78 6.26 4.31 -12.21
CA THR A 78 6.63 3.02 -11.65
C THR A 78 7.47 3.25 -10.41
N TYR A 79 7.14 2.57 -9.34
CA TYR A 79 7.85 2.61 -8.07
C TYR A 79 8.66 1.34 -7.89
N ASP A 80 9.97 1.47 -7.72
CA ASP A 80 10.84 0.34 -7.39
C ASP A 80 10.97 0.20 -5.88
N VAL A 81 10.92 -1.05 -5.42
CA VAL A 81 11.09 -1.42 -4.01
C VAL A 81 12.46 -2.04 -3.83
N HIS A 82 13.23 -1.51 -2.86
CA HIS A 82 14.58 -1.98 -2.55
C HIS A 82 14.69 -2.34 -1.07
N GLY A 83 15.35 -3.46 -0.79
CA GLY A 83 15.74 -3.85 0.56
C GLY A 83 16.80 -2.91 1.15
N ALA A 84 17.12 -3.07 2.44
CA ALA A 84 18.11 -2.26 3.14
C ALA A 84 19.50 -2.30 2.49
N SER A 85 19.87 -3.41 1.87
CA SER A 85 21.14 -3.59 1.13
C SER A 85 21.13 -2.95 -0.27
N GLY A 86 20.01 -2.34 -0.70
CA GLY A 86 19.85 -1.82 -2.06
C GLY A 86 19.41 -2.88 -3.09
N THR A 87 19.27 -4.14 -2.69
CA THR A 87 18.76 -5.21 -3.57
C THR A 87 17.33 -4.90 -3.99
N ARG A 88 17.05 -4.94 -5.29
CA ARG A 88 15.71 -4.75 -5.83
C ARG A 88 14.82 -5.93 -5.43
N LEU A 89 13.63 -5.65 -4.91
CA LEU A 89 12.65 -6.64 -4.47
C LEU A 89 11.50 -6.79 -5.48
N GLY A 90 11.27 -5.74 -6.26
CA GLY A 90 10.20 -5.67 -7.23
C GLY A 90 9.79 -4.24 -7.52
N SER A 91 8.63 -4.09 -8.15
CA SER A 91 8.06 -2.78 -8.47
C SER A 91 6.54 -2.82 -8.50
N PHE A 92 5.93 -1.65 -8.41
CA PHE A 92 4.50 -1.47 -8.64
C PHE A 92 4.22 -0.18 -9.41
N ARG A 93 3.10 -0.14 -10.12
CA ARG A 93 2.64 1.03 -10.87
C ARG A 93 1.12 1.11 -10.90
N LYS A 94 0.59 2.32 -10.94
CA LYS A 94 -0.84 2.55 -11.19
C LYS A 94 -1.08 2.60 -12.70
N ASP A 95 -2.08 1.86 -13.17
CA ASP A 95 -2.52 1.94 -14.56
C ASP A 95 -3.59 3.03 -14.68
N PHE A 96 -3.20 4.21 -15.16
CA PHE A 96 -4.11 5.34 -15.30
C PHE A 96 -5.16 5.13 -16.38
N ALA A 97 -4.83 4.44 -17.48
CA ALA A 97 -5.77 4.17 -18.56
C ALA A 97 -6.87 3.21 -18.11
N ALA A 98 -6.49 2.08 -17.50
CA ALA A 98 -7.44 1.14 -16.92
C ALA A 98 -8.18 1.73 -15.70
N SER A 99 -7.52 2.64 -14.96
CA SER A 99 -8.10 3.30 -13.78
C SER A 99 -9.17 4.33 -14.10
N LEU A 100 -9.44 4.65 -15.38
CA LEU A 100 -10.56 5.53 -15.76
C LEU A 100 -11.92 4.94 -15.33
N LEU A 101 -12.06 3.63 -15.33
CA LEU A 101 -13.28 2.92 -14.94
C LEU A 101 -13.12 2.22 -13.58
N ARG A 102 -11.93 1.71 -13.29
CA ARG A 102 -11.64 0.92 -12.09
C ARG A 102 -10.18 1.13 -11.69
N SER A 103 -9.93 1.52 -10.45
CA SER A 103 -8.55 1.70 -9.98
C SER A 103 -7.76 0.39 -10.16
N THR A 104 -6.75 0.45 -11.02
CA THR A 104 -5.95 -0.73 -11.42
C THR A 104 -4.48 -0.49 -11.11
N TRP A 105 -3.84 -1.47 -10.53
CA TRP A 105 -2.43 -1.48 -10.17
C TRP A 105 -1.74 -2.73 -10.70
N HIS A 106 -0.48 -2.62 -11.01
CA HIS A 106 0.38 -3.74 -11.39
C HIS A 106 1.48 -3.91 -10.35
N LEU A 107 1.74 -5.15 -9.96
CA LEU A 107 2.73 -5.54 -8.97
C LEU A 107 3.63 -6.63 -9.57
N SER A 108 4.93 -6.40 -9.58
CA SER A 108 5.92 -7.35 -10.10
C SER A 108 7.01 -7.59 -9.06
N GLY A 109 7.18 -8.83 -8.60
CA GLY A 109 8.23 -9.25 -7.69
C GLY A 109 9.43 -9.81 -8.43
N GLU A 110 10.64 -9.66 -7.87
CA GLU A 110 11.82 -10.38 -8.34
C GLU A 110 11.68 -11.88 -8.04
N GLY A 111 11.73 -12.71 -9.05
CA GLY A 111 11.53 -14.16 -8.91
C GLY A 111 10.07 -14.62 -8.87
N ALA A 112 9.10 -13.73 -8.86
CA ALA A 112 7.69 -14.09 -8.93
C ALA A 112 7.31 -14.63 -10.34
N ALA A 113 6.36 -15.55 -10.39
CA ALA A 113 5.89 -16.19 -11.62
C ALA A 113 4.99 -15.27 -12.47
N GLY A 114 5.28 -13.96 -12.53
CA GLY A 114 4.57 -13.01 -13.38
C GLY A 114 4.13 -11.73 -12.66
N GLU A 115 3.54 -10.83 -13.43
CA GLU A 115 2.95 -9.58 -12.93
C GLU A 115 1.56 -9.87 -12.35
N ALA A 116 1.30 -9.42 -11.12
CA ALA A 116 -0.02 -9.44 -10.54
C ALA A 116 -0.77 -8.15 -10.85
N THR A 117 -2.05 -8.27 -11.21
CA THR A 117 -2.95 -7.14 -11.42
C THR A 117 -3.87 -6.97 -10.22
N GLY A 118 -3.78 -5.82 -9.58
CA GLY A 118 -4.62 -5.39 -8.47
C GLY A 118 -5.77 -4.53 -8.94
N GLN A 119 -7.00 -4.88 -8.58
CA GLN A 119 -8.20 -4.13 -8.95
C GLN A 119 -9.10 -3.90 -7.74
N GLU A 120 -9.74 -2.73 -7.71
CA GLU A 120 -10.74 -2.44 -6.69
C GLU A 120 -11.96 -3.36 -6.89
N ARG A 121 -12.38 -4.07 -5.82
CA ARG A 121 -13.46 -5.07 -5.87
C ARG A 121 -14.80 -4.45 -6.29
N HIS A 122 -15.10 -3.21 -5.85
CA HIS A 122 -16.37 -2.54 -6.11
C HIS A 122 -16.21 -1.38 -7.11
N GLN A 123 -16.65 -1.59 -8.34
CA GLN A 123 -16.62 -0.56 -9.40
C GLN A 123 -17.44 0.69 -9.07
N GLY A 124 -18.57 0.53 -8.37
CA GLY A 124 -19.44 1.64 -7.96
C GLY A 124 -18.80 2.64 -7.01
N VAL A 125 -17.86 2.20 -6.19
CA VAL A 125 -17.12 3.07 -5.23
C VAL A 125 -16.17 4.01 -5.97
N ALA A 126 -15.50 3.54 -7.02
CA ALA A 126 -14.61 4.37 -7.82
C ALA A 126 -15.36 5.49 -8.55
N LEU A 127 -16.55 5.17 -9.11
CA LEU A 127 -17.41 6.15 -9.75
C LEU A 127 -18.00 7.15 -8.75
N LEU A 128 -18.46 6.67 -7.59
CA LEU A 128 -19.03 7.49 -6.53
C LEU A 128 -17.99 8.47 -5.95
N ARG A 129 -16.73 8.04 -5.81
CA ARG A 129 -15.61 8.89 -5.40
C ARG A 129 -15.38 10.05 -6.37
N ARG A 130 -15.42 9.77 -7.69
CA ARG A 130 -15.29 10.80 -8.72
C ARG A 130 -16.45 11.78 -8.69
N LEU A 131 -17.69 11.29 -8.56
CA LEU A 131 -18.87 12.18 -8.44
C LEU A 131 -18.76 13.02 -7.16
N TRP A 132 -18.23 12.48 -6.07
CA TRP A 132 -17.99 13.20 -4.82
C TRP A 132 -17.00 14.35 -5.01
N GLU A 133 -15.93 14.18 -5.79
CA GLU A 133 -14.91 15.20 -6.07
C GLU A 133 -15.49 16.40 -6.87
N PHE A 134 -16.60 16.23 -7.59
CA PHE A 134 -17.29 17.31 -8.32
C PHE A 134 -18.32 18.07 -7.48
N LEU A 135 -18.63 17.63 -6.25
CA LEU A 135 -19.57 18.32 -5.40
C LEU A 135 -18.87 19.45 -4.62
N PRO A 136 -19.46 20.68 -4.59
CA PRO A 136 -18.94 21.76 -3.76
C PRO A 136 -19.04 21.34 -2.28
N PHE A 137 -18.04 21.68 -1.47
CA PHE A 137 -17.91 21.37 -0.03
C PHE A 137 -17.30 20.00 0.32
N THR A 138 -16.91 19.17 -0.62
CA THR A 138 -16.30 17.85 -0.32
C THR A 138 -14.88 17.93 0.23
N GLU A 139 -14.22 19.08 0.10
CA GLU A 139 -12.90 19.32 0.71
C GLU A 139 -12.91 19.23 2.25
N LEU A 140 -14.09 19.43 2.87
CA LEU A 140 -14.28 19.40 4.31
C LEU A 140 -14.69 18.02 4.85
N ILE A 141 -15.20 17.14 3.97
CA ILE A 141 -15.68 15.80 4.35
C ILE A 141 -14.90 14.76 3.56
N PRO A 142 -13.91 14.06 4.18
CA PRO A 142 -13.18 13.02 3.49
C PRO A 142 -14.12 11.90 3.04
N PHE A 143 -13.93 11.43 1.80
CA PHE A 143 -14.70 10.30 1.27
C PHE A 143 -14.36 9.03 2.05
N ALA A 144 -15.21 8.67 3.00
CA ALA A 144 -14.98 7.61 3.99
C ALA A 144 -15.41 6.21 3.51
N VAL A 145 -15.55 5.97 2.20
CA VAL A 145 -15.95 4.65 1.70
C VAL A 145 -14.75 3.70 1.73
N PRO A 146 -14.90 2.51 2.34
CA PRO A 146 -13.84 1.52 2.35
C PRO A 146 -13.56 1.05 0.93
N TYR A 147 -12.29 0.85 0.63
CA TYR A 147 -11.87 0.23 -0.61
C TYR A 147 -11.24 -1.14 -0.35
N HIS A 148 -11.42 -2.03 -1.32
CA HIS A 148 -10.92 -3.39 -1.28
C HIS A 148 -10.19 -3.65 -2.58
N PHE A 149 -8.92 -4.04 -2.51
CA PHE A 149 -8.11 -4.41 -3.66
C PHE A 149 -7.78 -5.89 -3.62
N ASP A 150 -8.07 -6.58 -4.72
CA ASP A 150 -7.64 -7.95 -4.94
C ASP A 150 -6.56 -7.98 -6.02
N PHE A 151 -5.42 -8.58 -5.71
CA PHE A 151 -4.32 -8.79 -6.63
C PHE A 151 -4.31 -10.25 -7.09
N THR A 152 -4.32 -10.43 -8.40
CA THR A 152 -4.32 -11.76 -9.03
C THR A 152 -3.23 -11.87 -10.08
N ALA A 153 -2.60 -13.03 -10.20
CA ALA A 153 -1.67 -13.39 -11.26
C ALA A 153 -2.08 -14.72 -11.86
N ALA A 154 -2.24 -14.80 -13.18
CA ALA A 154 -2.69 -16.00 -13.89
C ALA A 154 -3.95 -16.65 -13.26
N GLY A 155 -4.90 -15.82 -12.83
CA GLY A 155 -6.16 -16.28 -12.21
C GLY A 155 -6.05 -16.75 -10.76
N ARG A 156 -4.88 -16.72 -10.15
CA ARG A 156 -4.66 -17.07 -8.72
C ARG A 156 -4.58 -15.83 -7.87
N SER A 157 -5.13 -15.90 -6.65
CA SER A 157 -4.99 -14.83 -5.67
C SER A 157 -3.53 -14.72 -5.21
N VAL A 158 -3.01 -13.50 -5.21
CA VAL A 158 -1.65 -13.16 -4.75
C VAL A 158 -1.70 -12.48 -3.39
N MET A 159 -2.50 -11.42 -3.28
CA MET A 159 -2.76 -10.73 -2.03
C MET A 159 -4.06 -9.92 -2.10
N SER A 160 -4.60 -9.51 -0.96
CA SER A 160 -5.69 -8.54 -0.85
C SER A 160 -5.36 -7.44 0.16
N VAL A 161 -5.93 -6.26 -0.07
CA VAL A 161 -5.84 -5.12 0.85
C VAL A 161 -7.24 -4.59 1.11
N ASP A 162 -7.70 -4.71 2.35
CA ASP A 162 -9.03 -4.34 2.78
C ASP A 162 -8.96 -3.15 3.75
N LYS A 163 -9.50 -1.98 3.36
CA LYS A 163 -9.67 -0.86 4.27
C LYS A 163 -10.88 -1.11 5.17
N ARG A 164 -10.68 -1.06 6.49
CA ARG A 164 -11.75 -1.20 7.48
C ARG A 164 -12.25 0.17 7.92
N PHE A 165 -13.56 0.26 8.14
CA PHE A 165 -14.18 1.43 8.76
C PHE A 165 -13.72 1.61 10.20
N GLY A 166 -13.39 2.85 10.59
CA GLY A 166 -13.09 3.22 11.96
C GLY A 166 -12.63 4.68 12.06
N LEU A 167 -12.55 5.22 13.28
CA LEU A 167 -11.99 6.55 13.58
C LEU A 167 -10.52 6.71 13.17
N ARG A 168 -9.85 5.62 12.79
CA ARG A 168 -8.47 5.59 12.29
C ARG A 168 -8.41 4.66 11.09
N ASP A 169 -7.76 5.11 10.04
CA ASP A 169 -7.58 4.28 8.84
C ASP A 169 -6.76 3.02 9.18
N ARG A 170 -7.43 1.88 9.07
CA ARG A 170 -6.86 0.54 9.25
C ARG A 170 -7.03 -0.23 7.98
N TYR A 171 -5.97 -0.92 7.59
CA TYR A 171 -5.94 -1.82 6.44
C TYR A 171 -5.55 -3.20 6.90
N VAL A 172 -6.21 -4.21 6.36
CA VAL A 172 -5.79 -5.61 6.50
C VAL A 172 -5.14 -6.01 5.20
N LEU A 173 -3.89 -6.41 5.26
CA LEU A 173 -3.14 -7.00 4.16
C LEU A 173 -3.09 -8.51 4.38
N ASP A 174 -3.71 -9.27 3.48
CA ASP A 174 -3.65 -10.72 3.42
C ASP A 174 -2.82 -11.14 2.20
N ILE A 175 -1.83 -12.01 2.40
CA ILE A 175 -0.92 -12.49 1.37
C ILE A 175 -1.16 -13.98 1.16
N ALA A 176 -1.69 -14.33 -0.01
CA ALA A 176 -2.00 -15.71 -0.39
C ALA A 176 -0.80 -16.40 -1.06
N ASP A 177 0.04 -15.65 -1.78
CA ASP A 177 1.22 -16.18 -2.45
C ASP A 177 2.41 -16.27 -1.47
N PRO A 178 2.93 -17.47 -1.15
CA PRO A 178 4.09 -17.63 -0.28
C PRO A 178 5.38 -17.06 -0.87
N GLU A 179 5.50 -16.96 -2.19
CA GLU A 179 6.69 -16.45 -2.89
C GLU A 179 6.73 -14.91 -2.96
N LEU A 180 5.61 -14.23 -2.73
CA LEU A 180 5.57 -12.78 -2.73
C LEU A 180 6.38 -12.22 -1.54
N ASP A 181 7.41 -11.41 -1.80
CA ASP A 181 8.17 -10.75 -0.75
C ASP A 181 7.27 -9.85 0.11
N ARG A 182 7.28 -10.06 1.44
CA ARG A 182 6.42 -9.35 2.39
C ARG A 182 6.68 -7.85 2.40
N ARG A 183 7.91 -7.43 2.14
CA ARG A 183 8.30 -6.01 2.03
C ARG A 183 7.66 -5.36 0.82
N LEU A 184 7.63 -6.07 -0.32
CA LEU A 184 6.97 -5.61 -1.54
C LEU A 184 5.45 -5.50 -1.36
N ALA A 185 4.82 -6.49 -0.72
CA ALA A 185 3.38 -6.47 -0.41
C ALA A 185 3.01 -5.29 0.53
N ILE A 186 3.79 -5.06 1.58
CA ILE A 186 3.61 -3.94 2.51
C ILE A 186 3.81 -2.60 1.79
N ALA A 187 4.84 -2.47 0.94
CA ALA A 187 5.07 -1.27 0.14
C ALA A 187 3.86 -0.94 -0.74
N GLN A 188 3.31 -1.95 -1.43
CA GLN A 188 2.10 -1.78 -2.26
C GLN A 188 0.88 -1.38 -1.41
N ALA A 189 0.66 -2.01 -0.26
CA ALA A 189 -0.48 -1.68 0.61
C ALA A 189 -0.43 -0.22 1.11
N VAL A 190 0.76 0.25 1.50
CA VAL A 190 0.97 1.65 1.90
C VAL A 190 0.84 2.60 0.70
N ALA A 191 1.31 2.20 -0.48
CA ALA A 191 1.21 3.01 -1.69
C ALA A 191 -0.25 3.21 -2.14
N LEU A 192 -1.13 2.21 -1.96
CA LEU A 192 -2.56 2.35 -2.23
C LEU A 192 -3.17 3.53 -1.47
N ASP A 193 -2.76 3.75 -0.23
CA ASP A 193 -3.23 4.89 0.57
C ASP A 193 -2.49 6.20 0.23
N ALA A 194 -1.16 6.13 0.23
CA ALA A 194 -0.33 7.32 0.05
C ALA A 194 -0.47 7.98 -1.33
N LEU A 195 -0.82 7.20 -2.37
CA LEU A 195 -0.84 7.63 -3.77
C LEU A 195 -2.26 7.73 -4.36
N GLN A 196 -3.31 7.21 -3.69
CA GLN A 196 -4.69 7.31 -4.17
C GLN A 196 -5.33 8.69 -3.97
N SER A 197 -4.82 9.49 -3.08
CA SER A 197 -5.35 10.85 -2.79
C SER A 197 -4.89 11.90 -3.82
N ARG A 198 -4.68 11.47 -5.08
CA ARG A 198 -4.39 12.35 -6.23
C ARG A 198 -5.42 12.17 -7.32
#